data_0b4223b92d48f54d0deb3510294f0e1e
#
_entry.id   0b4223b92d48f54d0deb3510294f0e1e
#
_cell.length_a   1.000
_cell.length_b   1.000
_cell.length_c   1.000
_cell.angle_alpha   90.00
_cell.angle_beta   90.00
_cell.angle_gamma   90.00
#
_symmetry.space_group_name_H-M   'P 1'
#
loop_
_entity.id
_entity.type
_entity.pdbx_description
1 polymer ?
#
loop_
_entity_poly.entity_id
_entity_poly.type
_entity_poly.pdbx_seq_one_letter_code
_entity_poly.pdbx_strand_id
1 'polypeptide(L)'
;AKGRPVPPLKPLPDVLPFPYTGNTLHPTQKPVEALQPLIESFSAPGAIVLDPFAGSGSTCVAAYRAGRRYIGIEMLAQYHRAGTERLAAMHRAVNTPAANDEWLPEAA
;
A
#
# COMPACT_ATOMS: atom_id res chain seq x y z
N ALA A 1 -15.21 -10.11 -8.06
CA ALA A 1 -15.99 -10.67 -9.08
C ALA A 1 -15.40 -11.93 -9.62
N LYS A 2 -16.27 -12.79 -9.92
CA LYS A 2 -15.85 -13.94 -10.50
C LYS A 2 -15.62 -13.72 -11.93
N GLY A 3 -14.76 -14.42 -12.52
CA GLY A 3 -14.54 -14.40 -13.92
C GLY A 3 -13.47 -13.42 -14.32
N ARG A 4 -13.73 -12.51 -15.22
CA ARG A 4 -12.72 -11.72 -15.86
C ARG A 4 -12.16 -10.65 -14.99
N PRO A 5 -10.85 -10.45 -15.02
CA PRO A 5 -10.27 -9.28 -14.35
C PRO A 5 -10.75 -8.00 -15.03
N VAL A 6 -10.86 -6.95 -14.26
CA VAL A 6 -11.20 -5.63 -14.78
C VAL A 6 -9.98 -5.08 -15.51
N PRO A 7 -10.15 -4.54 -16.74
CA PRO A 7 -9.02 -3.92 -17.42
C PRO A 7 -8.46 -2.74 -16.62
N PRO A 8 -7.18 -2.45 -16.76
CA PRO A 8 -6.61 -1.30 -16.06
C PRO A 8 -7.23 0.00 -16.53
N LEU A 9 -7.51 0.89 -15.58
CA LEU A 9 -8.01 2.22 -15.88
C LEU A 9 -6.97 3.06 -16.59
N LYS A 10 -5.72 2.74 -16.35
CA LYS A 10 -4.59 3.47 -16.88
C LYS A 10 -3.52 2.45 -17.25
N PRO A 11 -3.45 2.06 -18.52
CA PRO A 11 -2.49 1.04 -18.94
C PRO A 11 -1.06 1.43 -18.60
N LEU A 12 -0.27 0.45 -18.21
CA LEU A 12 1.12 0.61 -17.84
C LEU A 12 1.99 -0.31 -18.67
N PRO A 13 3.26 0.05 -18.91
CA PRO A 13 4.19 -0.86 -19.57
C PRO A 13 4.49 -2.06 -18.67
N ASP A 14 4.95 -3.15 -19.27
CA ASP A 14 5.29 -4.35 -18.52
C ASP A 14 6.44 -4.13 -17.56
N VAL A 15 7.38 -3.26 -17.92
CA VAL A 15 8.52 -2.93 -17.09
C VAL A 15 8.46 -1.46 -16.72
N LEU A 16 8.50 -1.17 -15.43
CA LEU A 16 8.46 0.20 -14.92
C LEU A 16 9.87 0.63 -14.49
N PRO A 17 10.37 1.77 -14.97
CA PRO A 17 11.74 2.23 -14.68
C PRO A 17 11.78 3.03 -13.37
N PHE A 18 11.66 2.37 -12.24
CA PHE A 18 11.72 3.04 -10.95
C PHE A 18 13.07 2.84 -10.27
N PRO A 19 13.55 3.84 -9.54
CA PRO A 19 14.80 3.69 -8.82
C PRO A 19 14.65 2.73 -7.64
N TYR A 20 15.75 2.08 -7.30
CA TYR A 20 15.78 1.22 -6.13
C TYR A 20 15.80 2.06 -4.86
N THR A 21 14.94 1.74 -3.91
CA THR A 21 14.84 2.52 -2.67
C THR A 21 15.67 1.93 -1.52
N GLY A 22 16.23 0.74 -1.70
CA GLY A 22 16.95 0.08 -0.64
C GLY A 22 16.02 -0.63 0.33
N ASN A 23 16.60 -1.33 1.28
CA ASN A 23 15.85 -2.14 2.25
C ASN A 23 15.96 -1.54 3.64
N THR A 24 15.43 -0.34 3.81
CA THR A 24 15.56 0.37 5.08
C THR A 24 14.56 -0.09 6.12
N LEU A 25 13.38 -0.56 5.71
CA LEU A 25 12.33 -0.98 6.65
C LEU A 25 12.01 -2.46 6.53
N HIS A 26 12.16 -3.03 5.35
CA HIS A 26 11.82 -4.41 5.11
C HIS A 26 12.73 -4.96 4.03
N PRO A 27 13.24 -6.21 4.16
CA PRO A 27 14.18 -6.75 3.17
C PRO A 27 13.66 -6.77 1.74
N THR A 28 12.34 -6.85 1.58
CA THR A 28 11.71 -6.86 0.26
C THR A 28 10.82 -5.65 0.04
N GLN A 29 11.14 -4.55 0.71
CA GLN A 29 10.35 -3.33 0.57
C GLN A 29 10.34 -2.84 -0.88
N LYS A 30 9.13 -2.56 -1.37
CA LYS A 30 8.95 -2.02 -2.71
C LYS A 30 8.81 -0.51 -2.63
N PRO A 31 9.29 0.21 -3.64
CA PRO A 31 9.13 1.67 -3.63
C PRO A 31 7.66 2.05 -3.83
N VAL A 32 7.23 3.03 -3.04
CA VAL A 32 5.86 3.54 -3.13
C VAL A 32 5.58 4.06 -4.54
N GLU A 33 6.56 4.69 -5.15
CA GLU A 33 6.43 5.26 -6.49
C GLU A 33 6.16 4.18 -7.55
N ALA A 34 6.61 2.95 -7.31
CA ALA A 34 6.34 1.85 -8.24
C ALA A 34 4.95 1.26 -8.01
N LEU A 35 4.47 1.30 -6.77
CA LEU A 35 3.18 0.72 -6.42
C LEU A 35 2.01 1.63 -6.77
N GLN A 36 2.19 2.93 -6.65
CA GLN A 36 1.11 3.88 -6.84
C GLN A 36 0.48 3.83 -8.24
N PRO A 37 1.27 3.81 -9.33
CA PRO A 37 0.68 3.69 -10.67
C PRO A 37 -0.09 2.38 -10.87
N LEU A 38 0.38 1.29 -10.25
CA LEU A 38 -0.33 0.03 -10.35
C LEU A 38 -1.69 0.11 -9.68
N ILE A 39 -1.73 0.71 -8.51
CA ILE A 39 -2.99 0.88 -7.78
C ILE A 39 -3.95 1.74 -8.57
N GLU A 40 -3.46 2.83 -9.16
CA GLU A 40 -4.29 3.72 -9.96
C GLU A 40 -4.81 3.03 -11.21
N SER A 41 -4.03 2.12 -11.77
CA SER A 41 -4.45 1.41 -12.99
C SER A 41 -5.51 0.36 -12.72
N PHE A 42 -5.43 -0.32 -11.59
CA PHE A 42 -6.26 -1.50 -11.34
C PHE A 42 -7.33 -1.30 -10.27
N SER A 43 -7.52 -0.07 -9.79
CA SER A 43 -8.58 0.19 -8.83
C SER A 43 -9.19 1.56 -9.09
N ALA A 44 -10.45 1.73 -8.70
CA ALA A 44 -11.12 3.02 -8.78
C ALA A 44 -10.77 3.87 -7.57
N PRO A 45 -10.83 5.21 -7.69
CA PRO A 45 -10.68 6.06 -6.52
C PRO A 45 -11.65 5.67 -5.41
N GLY A 46 -11.16 5.63 -4.18
CA GLY A 46 -11.96 5.23 -3.03
C GLY A 46 -12.09 3.73 -2.82
N ALA A 47 -11.58 2.91 -3.73
CA ALA A 47 -11.60 1.47 -3.57
C ALA A 47 -10.71 1.03 -2.42
N ILE A 48 -10.94 -0.18 -1.92
CA ILE A 48 -10.13 -0.75 -0.85
C ILE A 48 -9.03 -1.61 -1.46
N VAL A 49 -7.79 -1.32 -1.09
CA VAL A 49 -6.62 -2.10 -1.48
C VAL A 49 -6.25 -2.99 -0.30
N LEU A 50 -6.26 -4.30 -0.53
CA LEU A 50 -5.91 -5.26 0.49
C LEU A 50 -4.54 -5.85 0.20
N ASP A 51 -3.64 -5.78 1.18
CA ASP A 51 -2.33 -6.41 1.08
C ASP A 51 -2.13 -7.35 2.27
N PRO A 52 -2.28 -8.66 2.08
CA PRO A 52 -2.14 -9.62 3.17
C PRO A 52 -0.68 -9.88 3.57
N PHE A 53 0.28 -9.29 2.86
CA PHE A 53 1.71 -9.42 3.16
C PHE A 53 2.32 -8.02 3.16
N ALA A 54 1.79 -7.16 4.02
CA ALA A 54 2.03 -5.72 3.91
C ALA A 54 3.47 -5.30 4.25
N GLY A 55 4.20 -6.10 4.99
CA GLY A 55 5.55 -5.74 5.39
C GLY A 55 5.55 -4.43 6.17
N SER A 56 6.32 -3.46 5.71
CA SER A 56 6.37 -2.15 6.34
C SER A 56 5.30 -1.18 5.80
N GLY A 57 4.35 -1.67 5.03
CA GLY A 57 3.19 -0.89 4.62
C GLY A 57 3.34 -0.06 3.36
N SER A 58 4.27 -0.39 2.49
CA SER A 58 4.47 0.39 1.25
C SER A 58 3.22 0.44 0.37
N THR A 59 2.53 -0.69 0.24
CA THR A 59 1.28 -0.73 -0.53
C THR A 59 0.22 0.16 0.11
N CYS A 60 0.14 0.17 1.44
CA CYS A 60 -0.82 1.01 2.15
C CYS A 60 -0.53 2.50 1.94
N VAL A 61 0.74 2.87 1.99
CA VAL A 61 1.15 4.25 1.72
C VAL A 61 0.78 4.64 0.29
N ALA A 62 1.08 3.76 -0.66
CA ALA A 62 0.78 4.02 -2.07
C ALA A 62 -0.73 4.16 -2.29
N ALA A 63 -1.52 3.31 -1.65
CA ALA A 63 -2.97 3.36 -1.76
C ALA A 63 -3.51 4.69 -1.22
N TYR A 64 -3.02 5.10 -0.05
CA TYR A 64 -3.45 6.35 0.55
C TYR A 64 -3.12 7.54 -0.36
N ARG A 65 -1.90 7.58 -0.88
CA ARG A 65 -1.48 8.65 -1.79
C ARG A 65 -2.28 8.68 -3.07
N ALA A 66 -2.76 7.52 -3.51
CA ALA A 66 -3.55 7.40 -4.72
C ALA A 66 -5.05 7.63 -4.48
N GLY A 67 -5.44 7.99 -3.26
CA GLY A 67 -6.85 8.23 -2.94
C GLY A 67 -7.65 6.97 -2.73
N ARG A 68 -7.00 5.86 -2.42
CA ARG A 68 -7.66 4.60 -2.10
C ARG A 68 -7.62 4.35 -0.61
N ARG A 69 -8.54 3.52 -0.15
CA ARG A 69 -8.51 3.01 1.22
C ARG A 69 -7.59 1.80 1.22
N TYR A 70 -7.16 1.37 2.40
CA TYR A 70 -6.28 0.21 2.47
C TYR A 70 -6.55 -0.63 3.71
N ILE A 71 -6.20 -1.92 3.58
CA ILE A 71 -6.13 -2.85 4.69
C ILE A 71 -4.82 -3.61 4.52
N GLY A 72 -3.93 -3.51 5.49
CA GLY A 72 -2.67 -4.23 5.48
C GLY A 72 -2.63 -5.26 6.57
N ILE A 73 -2.04 -6.41 6.28
CA ILE A 73 -1.87 -7.49 7.25
C ILE A 73 -0.41 -7.87 7.25
N GLU A 74 0.19 -7.93 8.43
CA GLU A 74 1.58 -8.32 8.57
C GLU A 74 1.74 -9.19 9.80
N MET A 75 2.31 -10.39 9.62
CA MET A 75 2.46 -11.36 10.70
C MET A 75 3.69 -11.12 11.56
N LEU A 76 4.73 -10.52 11.01
CA LEU A 76 5.97 -10.29 11.76
C LEU A 76 5.86 -9.00 12.56
N ALA A 77 5.95 -9.13 13.87
CA ALA A 77 5.70 -8.00 14.79
C ALA A 77 6.58 -6.79 14.48
N GLN A 78 7.84 -7.01 14.14
CA GLN A 78 8.77 -5.93 13.85
C GLN A 78 8.35 -5.12 12.63
N TYR A 79 7.87 -5.78 11.59
CA TYR A 79 7.42 -5.09 10.39
C TYR A 79 6.05 -4.47 10.59
N HIS A 80 5.19 -5.12 11.37
CA HIS A 80 3.90 -4.55 11.72
C HIS A 80 4.08 -3.24 12.49
N ARG A 81 4.99 -3.21 13.45
CA ARG A 81 5.27 -1.99 14.19
C ARG A 81 5.82 -0.89 13.28
N ALA A 82 6.77 -1.25 12.42
CA ALA A 82 7.36 -0.28 11.50
C ALA A 82 6.30 0.30 10.57
N GLY A 83 5.42 -0.53 10.04
CA GLY A 83 4.35 -0.08 9.17
C GLY A 83 3.35 0.79 9.89
N THR A 84 2.97 0.38 11.11
CA THR A 84 2.03 1.16 11.92
C THR A 84 2.57 2.56 12.20
N GLU A 85 3.84 2.66 12.57
CA GLU A 85 4.46 3.96 12.83
C GLU A 85 4.55 4.81 11.57
N ARG A 86 4.89 4.17 10.45
CA ARG A 86 4.99 4.86 9.17
C ARG A 86 3.64 5.44 8.75
N LEU A 87 2.58 4.65 8.87
CA LEU A 87 1.25 5.11 8.50
C LEU A 87 0.73 6.17 9.45
N ALA A 88 0.99 6.01 10.75
CA ALA A 88 0.60 7.01 11.72
C ALA A 88 1.29 8.36 11.44
N ALA A 89 2.58 8.32 11.10
CA ALA A 89 3.31 9.53 10.77
C ALA A 89 2.75 10.19 9.51
N MET A 90 2.38 9.39 8.52
CA MET A 90 1.78 9.89 7.29
C MET A 90 0.47 10.62 7.58
N HIS A 91 -0.39 10.04 8.41
CA HIS A 91 -1.66 10.66 8.75
C HIS A 91 -1.48 11.94 9.55
N ARG A 92 -0.51 11.95 10.46
CA ARG A 92 -0.21 13.17 11.21
C ARG A 92 0.28 14.28 10.29
N ALA A 93 1.09 13.92 9.31
CA ALA A 93 1.67 14.91 8.40
C ALA A 93 0.60 15.61 7.55
N VAL A 94 -0.43 14.88 7.13
CA VAL A 94 -1.52 15.52 6.37
C VAL A 94 -2.58 16.11 7.28
N ASN A 95 -2.53 15.84 8.57
CA ASN A 95 -3.50 16.32 9.54
C ASN A 95 -4.93 15.99 9.11
N THR A 96 -5.13 14.79 8.59
CA THR A 96 -6.43 14.34 8.11
C THR A 96 -6.74 12.99 8.74
N PRO A 97 -7.86 12.87 9.45
CA PRO A 97 -8.24 11.57 10.00
C PRO A 97 -8.44 10.56 8.89
N ALA A 98 -7.92 9.37 9.10
CA ALA A 98 -7.99 8.32 8.11
C ALA A 98 -9.21 7.46 8.37
N ALA A 99 -10.39 8.00 8.16
CA ALA A 99 -11.62 7.32 8.52
C ALA A 99 -11.79 5.96 7.84
N ASN A 100 -11.05 5.72 6.77
CA ASN A 100 -11.22 4.51 5.98
C ASN A 100 -10.01 3.60 5.98
N ASP A 101 -8.98 3.95 6.74
CA ASP A 101 -7.74 3.21 6.73
C ASP A 101 -7.74 2.18 7.83
N GLU A 102 -7.21 1.02 7.52
CA GLU A 102 -7.07 -0.04 8.49
C GLU A 102 -5.73 -0.70 8.39
N TRP A 103 -5.12 -0.93 9.53
CA TRP A 103 -3.90 -1.70 9.64
C TRP A 103 -4.16 -2.78 10.67
N LEU A 104 -4.36 -4.00 10.20
CA LEU A 104 -4.73 -5.09 11.09
C LEU A 104 -3.54 -5.56 11.90
N PRO A 105 -3.75 -5.95 13.15
CA PRO A 105 -2.66 -6.51 13.93
C PRO A 105 -2.20 -7.83 13.31
N GLU A 106 -0.98 -8.23 13.69
CA GLU A 106 -0.49 -9.50 13.22
C GLU A 106 -1.41 -10.61 13.71
N ALA A 107 -1.48 -11.68 12.92
CA ALA A 107 -2.30 -12.81 13.29
C ALA A 107 -1.70 -13.47 14.52
N ALA A 108 -2.50 -13.66 15.51
CA ALA A 108 -2.06 -14.27 16.75
C ALA A 108 -2.24 -15.77 16.71
#